data_05baf3fa7c812c0940aa0421ef2e5000
#
_entry.id   05baf3fa7c812c0940aa0421ef2e5000
#
_cell.length_a   1.000
_cell.length_b   1.000
_cell.length_c   1.000
_cell.angle_alpha   90.00
_cell.angle_beta   90.00
_cell.angle_gamma   90.00
#
_symmetry.space_group_name_H-M   'P 1'
#
loop_
_entity.id
_entity.type
_entity.pdbx_description
1 polymer ?
#
loop_
_entity_poly.entity_id
_entity_poly.type
_entity_poly.pdbx_seq_one_letter_code
_entity_poly.pdbx_strand_id
1 'polypeptide(L)'
;LENANADTSRPTLIIGNTTMGRGCVKSDGSNFEGQVSTHGQPLSAAGVDVAKTIENLGGDPNDPFKIFEETKKLYAARREELIAEAGKRKAEQAEWAKKNPELAAKLELFFSGKLPNLDFSKIEQKPNQPTRAASAAVLGYLADNVENMIVSSADLSNSDKTDGFLKHTHCITPGDFSGGFFQAGVAELTMACICIGLTLHGGVIAGCGTFFVFSDYMKPAIRMAALMRLPVKFIWSHDAFRVGEDGPTHQPVEQEAQIRLLEKMKNHMGKNSMLVLRPADVEETTVAWKLAM
;
A
#
# COMPACT_ATOMS: atom_id res chain seq x y z
N LEU A 1 27.43 -4.93 0.35
CA LEU A 1 26.40 -5.12 1.37
C LEU A 1 26.87 -4.73 2.75
N GLU A 2 28.09 -5.16 3.17
CA GLU A 2 28.65 -4.83 4.50
C GLU A 2 28.71 -3.32 4.74
N ASN A 3 29.24 -2.55 3.77
CA ASN A 3 29.29 -1.08 3.85
C ASN A 3 27.89 -0.45 3.93
N ALA A 4 26.90 -1.03 3.24
CA ALA A 4 25.52 -0.56 3.29
C ALA A 4 24.89 -0.79 4.67
N ASN A 5 25.22 -1.90 5.32
CA ASN A 5 24.74 -2.19 6.67
C ASN A 5 25.48 -1.38 7.76
N ALA A 6 26.72 -0.98 7.51
CA ALA A 6 27.53 -0.24 8.46
C ALA A 6 27.19 1.26 8.52
N ASP A 7 26.72 1.84 7.42
CA ASP A 7 26.34 3.26 7.37
C ASP A 7 24.87 3.45 7.78
N THR A 8 24.65 3.86 9.02
CA THR A 8 23.32 4.14 9.58
C THR A 8 22.96 5.63 9.52
N SER A 9 23.84 6.47 8.97
CA SER A 9 23.67 7.92 8.96
C SER A 9 22.86 8.45 7.76
N ARG A 10 22.75 7.66 6.70
CA ARG A 10 22.08 8.02 5.44
C ARG A 10 21.53 6.79 4.72
N PRO A 11 20.53 6.97 3.84
CA PRO A 11 20.04 5.88 2.97
C PRO A 11 21.14 5.38 2.03
N THR A 12 21.15 4.08 1.77
CA THR A 12 22.10 3.45 0.83
C THR A 12 21.36 2.93 -0.40
N LEU A 13 21.82 3.35 -1.58
CA LEU A 13 21.36 2.82 -2.86
C LEU A 13 22.38 1.80 -3.38
N ILE A 14 21.92 0.59 -3.67
CA ILE A 14 22.73 -0.47 -4.28
C ILE A 14 22.31 -0.62 -5.73
N ILE A 15 23.23 -0.35 -6.67
CA ILE A 15 22.99 -0.53 -8.10
C ILE A 15 23.63 -1.84 -8.54
N GLY A 16 22.81 -2.82 -8.92
CA GLY A 16 23.25 -4.11 -9.42
C GLY A 16 23.29 -4.15 -10.94
N ASN A 17 24.45 -4.46 -11.52
CA ASN A 17 24.58 -4.78 -12.93
C ASN A 17 24.36 -6.28 -13.13
N THR A 18 23.34 -6.63 -13.89
CA THR A 18 22.94 -8.02 -14.12
C THR A 18 22.82 -8.33 -15.61
N THR A 19 22.93 -9.61 -15.95
CA THR A 19 22.71 -10.10 -17.32
C THR A 19 21.47 -10.96 -17.34
N MET A 20 20.51 -10.63 -18.21
CA MET A 20 19.30 -11.39 -18.38
C MET A 20 19.61 -12.80 -18.89
N GLY A 21 19.04 -13.84 -18.29
CA GLY A 21 19.32 -15.22 -18.65
C GLY A 21 20.76 -15.65 -18.38
N ARG A 22 21.41 -15.12 -17.34
CA ARG A 22 22.78 -15.49 -17.01
C ARG A 22 22.95 -17.00 -16.86
N GLY A 23 23.98 -17.54 -17.52
CA GLY A 23 24.29 -18.96 -17.53
C GLY A 23 23.47 -19.76 -18.55
N CYS A 24 22.51 -19.17 -19.25
CA CYS A 24 21.74 -19.85 -20.27
C CYS A 24 22.59 -20.24 -21.46
N VAL A 25 22.46 -21.48 -21.89
CA VAL A 25 23.17 -22.05 -23.04
C VAL A 25 22.21 -22.77 -23.98
N LYS A 26 22.58 -22.88 -25.26
CA LYS A 26 21.86 -23.71 -26.24
C LYS A 26 22.29 -25.18 -26.15
N SER A 27 21.63 -26.03 -26.93
CA SER A 27 21.96 -27.47 -27.01
C SER A 27 23.38 -27.76 -27.55
N ASP A 28 23.96 -26.86 -28.33
CA ASP A 28 25.35 -26.92 -28.78
C ASP A 28 26.35 -26.37 -27.75
N GLY A 29 25.86 -25.88 -26.61
CA GLY A 29 26.66 -25.25 -25.56
C GLY A 29 27.00 -23.78 -25.79
N SER A 30 26.55 -23.18 -26.90
CA SER A 30 26.79 -21.76 -27.15
C SER A 30 26.00 -20.86 -26.20
N ASN A 31 26.55 -19.67 -25.90
CA ASN A 31 25.96 -18.71 -24.98
C ASN A 31 24.59 -18.21 -25.49
N PHE A 32 23.62 -18.11 -24.57
CA PHE A 32 22.28 -17.57 -24.82
C PHE A 32 21.91 -16.39 -23.87
N GLU A 33 22.88 -15.87 -23.14
CA GLU A 33 22.67 -14.74 -22.24
C GLU A 33 22.26 -13.46 -22.98
N GLY A 34 21.53 -12.60 -22.34
CA GLY A 34 21.13 -11.28 -22.88
C GLY A 34 20.12 -11.31 -24.02
N GLN A 35 19.61 -12.48 -24.40
CA GLN A 35 18.61 -12.60 -25.47
C GLN A 35 17.22 -12.18 -24.96
N VAL A 36 16.53 -11.29 -25.68
CA VAL A 36 15.20 -10.83 -25.32
C VAL A 36 14.21 -11.99 -25.15
N SER A 37 14.38 -13.06 -25.93
CA SER A 37 13.55 -14.28 -25.86
C SER A 37 13.65 -15.02 -24.51
N THR A 38 14.65 -14.73 -23.66
CA THR A 38 14.71 -15.28 -22.30
C THR A 38 13.72 -14.60 -21.34
N HIS A 39 13.06 -13.53 -21.78
CA HIS A 39 12.06 -12.81 -21.01
C HIS A 39 10.66 -13.14 -21.51
N GLY A 40 9.74 -13.41 -20.62
CA GLY A 40 8.32 -13.56 -20.91
C GLY A 40 7.86 -14.89 -21.49
N GLN A 41 8.77 -15.86 -21.63
CA GLN A 41 8.42 -17.23 -22.04
C GLN A 41 9.29 -18.28 -21.33
N PRO A 42 8.88 -19.56 -21.25
CA PRO A 42 9.70 -20.61 -20.70
C PRO A 42 11.05 -20.70 -21.44
N LEU A 43 12.15 -20.89 -20.69
CA LEU A 43 13.51 -20.93 -21.26
C LEU A 43 13.65 -21.97 -22.37
N SER A 44 13.04 -23.15 -22.24
CA SER A 44 13.02 -24.18 -23.29
C SER A 44 12.34 -23.71 -24.58
N ALA A 45 11.25 -22.96 -24.47
CA ALA A 45 10.56 -22.39 -25.64
C ALA A 45 11.37 -21.24 -26.27
N ALA A 46 12.22 -20.58 -25.51
CA ALA A 46 13.14 -19.55 -25.99
C ALA A 46 14.33 -20.10 -26.79
N GLY A 47 14.57 -21.41 -26.76
CA GLY A 47 15.69 -22.07 -27.41
C GLY A 47 16.87 -22.38 -26.47
N VAL A 48 16.65 -22.31 -25.17
CA VAL A 48 17.62 -22.66 -24.12
C VAL A 48 17.56 -24.17 -23.86
N ASP A 49 18.69 -24.83 -23.75
CA ASP A 49 18.80 -26.16 -23.19
C ASP A 49 18.84 -26.06 -21.65
N VAL A 50 17.74 -26.42 -21.02
CA VAL A 50 17.55 -26.26 -19.58
C VAL A 50 18.50 -27.17 -18.79
N ALA A 51 18.70 -28.41 -19.22
CA ALA A 51 19.59 -29.36 -18.55
C ALA A 51 21.04 -28.85 -18.57
N LYS A 52 21.52 -28.49 -19.76
CA LYS A 52 22.87 -27.90 -19.90
C LYS A 52 23.04 -26.56 -19.16
N THR A 53 21.99 -25.77 -19.10
CA THR A 53 22.02 -24.52 -18.31
C THR A 53 22.16 -24.82 -16.82
N ILE A 54 21.46 -25.82 -16.30
CA ILE A 54 21.59 -26.25 -14.90
C ILE A 54 23.02 -26.73 -14.63
N GLU A 55 23.58 -27.58 -15.53
CA GLU A 55 24.99 -28.04 -15.44
C GLU A 55 25.96 -26.85 -15.50
N ASN A 56 25.76 -25.90 -16.43
CA ASN A 56 26.60 -24.71 -16.56
C ASN A 56 26.60 -23.84 -15.30
N LEU A 57 25.52 -23.85 -14.56
CA LEU A 57 25.34 -23.15 -13.28
C LEU A 57 25.84 -24.00 -12.08
N GLY A 58 26.40 -25.20 -12.31
CA GLY A 58 26.91 -26.07 -11.28
C GLY A 58 25.85 -26.93 -10.57
N GLY A 59 24.64 -26.98 -11.13
CA GLY A 59 23.54 -27.81 -10.61
C GLY A 59 23.51 -29.22 -11.22
N ASP A 60 22.54 -30.00 -10.77
CA ASP A 60 22.24 -31.34 -11.29
C ASP A 60 20.90 -31.31 -12.01
N PRO A 61 20.83 -31.54 -13.34
CA PRO A 61 19.58 -31.52 -14.08
C PRO A 61 18.58 -32.60 -13.65
N ASN A 62 19.06 -33.67 -12.97
CA ASN A 62 18.20 -34.72 -12.42
C ASN A 62 17.63 -34.34 -11.04
N ASP A 63 18.22 -33.36 -10.37
CA ASP A 63 17.74 -32.76 -9.12
C ASP A 63 17.85 -31.22 -9.16
N PRO A 64 17.04 -30.56 -10.04
CA PRO A 64 17.18 -29.14 -10.31
C PRO A 64 16.82 -28.24 -9.12
N PHE A 65 16.18 -28.77 -8.10
CA PHE A 65 15.80 -28.06 -6.87
C PHE A 65 16.74 -28.35 -5.69
N LYS A 66 17.83 -29.09 -5.91
CA LYS A 66 18.82 -29.35 -4.89
C LYS A 66 19.46 -28.05 -4.39
N ILE A 67 19.37 -27.82 -3.10
CA ILE A 67 20.04 -26.68 -2.45
C ILE A 67 21.47 -27.10 -2.12
N PHE A 68 22.44 -26.27 -2.56
CA PHE A 68 23.87 -26.51 -2.26
C PHE A 68 24.14 -26.49 -0.75
N GLU A 69 25.07 -27.33 -0.30
CA GLU A 69 25.36 -27.47 1.14
C GLU A 69 25.92 -26.20 1.77
N GLU A 70 26.68 -25.40 1.02
CA GLU A 70 27.17 -24.09 1.46
C GLU A 70 26.01 -23.15 1.71
N THR A 71 25.01 -23.14 0.81
CA THR A 71 23.79 -22.35 0.94
C THR A 71 22.98 -22.76 2.17
N LYS A 72 22.80 -24.07 2.38
CA LYS A 72 22.11 -24.58 3.58
C LYS A 72 22.79 -24.13 4.87
N LYS A 73 24.13 -24.24 4.93
CA LYS A 73 24.90 -23.82 6.11
C LYS A 73 24.79 -22.34 6.37
N LEU A 74 24.91 -21.51 5.30
CA LEU A 74 24.76 -20.05 5.39
C LEU A 74 23.38 -19.65 5.94
N TYR A 75 22.32 -20.21 5.36
CA TYR A 75 20.95 -19.91 5.80
C TYR A 75 20.64 -20.49 7.19
N ALA A 76 21.19 -21.65 7.55
CA ALA A 76 21.01 -22.19 8.89
C ALA A 76 21.65 -21.30 9.95
N ALA A 77 22.88 -20.83 9.74
CA ALA A 77 23.55 -19.90 10.64
C ALA A 77 22.76 -18.59 10.78
N ARG A 78 22.34 -18.01 9.65
CA ARG A 78 21.54 -16.77 9.66
C ARG A 78 20.18 -16.96 10.35
N ARG A 79 19.55 -18.11 10.18
CA ARG A 79 18.29 -18.44 10.85
C ARG A 79 18.44 -18.42 12.38
N GLU A 80 19.50 -19.02 12.93
CA GLU A 80 19.74 -19.00 14.38
C GLU A 80 19.96 -17.57 14.90
N GLU A 81 20.71 -16.72 14.18
CA GLU A 81 20.88 -15.31 14.52
C GLU A 81 19.52 -14.58 14.56
N LEU A 82 18.68 -14.79 13.55
CA LEU A 82 17.36 -14.16 13.46
C LEU A 82 16.40 -14.66 14.53
N ILE A 83 16.46 -15.94 14.90
CA ILE A 83 15.68 -16.51 16.01
C ILE A 83 16.09 -15.86 17.33
N ALA A 84 17.39 -15.72 17.58
CA ALA A 84 17.89 -15.06 18.78
C ALA A 84 17.47 -13.60 18.85
N GLU A 85 17.60 -12.85 17.75
CA GLU A 85 17.16 -11.45 17.67
C GLU A 85 15.64 -11.31 17.87
N ALA A 86 14.84 -12.14 17.23
CA ALA A 86 13.39 -12.16 17.41
C ALA A 86 12.99 -12.49 18.85
N GLY A 87 13.70 -13.42 19.49
CA GLY A 87 13.51 -13.76 20.90
C GLY A 87 13.80 -12.58 21.82
N LYS A 88 14.91 -11.88 21.57
CA LYS A 88 15.27 -10.67 22.31
C LYS A 88 14.20 -9.57 22.18
N ARG A 89 13.77 -9.26 20.94
CA ARG A 89 12.74 -8.23 20.70
C ARG A 89 11.40 -8.59 21.35
N LYS A 90 10.98 -9.85 21.31
CA LYS A 90 9.77 -10.32 21.99
C LYS A 90 9.86 -10.15 23.50
N ALA A 91 11.02 -10.44 24.10
CA ALA A 91 11.24 -10.24 25.54
C ALA A 91 11.19 -8.75 25.91
N GLU A 92 11.85 -7.89 25.12
CA GLU A 92 11.81 -6.43 25.30
C GLU A 92 10.39 -5.87 25.19
N GLN A 93 9.62 -6.34 24.21
CA GLN A 93 8.20 -5.98 24.04
C GLN A 93 7.36 -6.41 25.23
N ALA A 94 7.58 -7.62 25.76
CA ALA A 94 6.85 -8.11 26.92
C ALA A 94 7.17 -7.29 28.20
N GLU A 95 8.43 -6.92 28.41
CA GLU A 95 8.80 -6.04 29.52
C GLU A 95 8.28 -4.61 29.36
N TRP A 96 8.26 -4.08 28.13
CA TRP A 96 7.63 -2.81 27.84
C TRP A 96 6.13 -2.83 28.12
N ALA A 97 5.43 -3.90 27.72
CA ALA A 97 4.00 -4.07 27.95
C ALA A 97 3.63 -4.11 29.44
N LYS A 98 4.46 -4.77 30.28
CA LYS A 98 4.29 -4.75 31.73
C LYS A 98 4.41 -3.35 32.33
N LYS A 99 5.32 -2.54 31.81
CA LYS A 99 5.54 -1.15 32.26
C LYS A 99 4.49 -0.18 31.73
N ASN A 100 3.85 -0.50 30.61
CA ASN A 100 2.91 0.36 29.88
C ASN A 100 1.63 -0.39 29.51
N PRO A 101 0.85 -0.90 30.47
CA PRO A 101 -0.28 -1.81 30.19
C PRO A 101 -1.37 -1.17 29.31
N GLU A 102 -1.67 0.11 29.49
CA GLU A 102 -2.66 0.83 28.70
C GLU A 102 -2.19 1.01 27.24
N LEU A 103 -0.93 1.39 27.03
CA LEU A 103 -0.37 1.52 25.68
C LEU A 103 -0.25 0.17 24.99
N ALA A 104 0.08 -0.88 25.72
CA ALA A 104 0.13 -2.24 25.19
C ALA A 104 -1.24 -2.74 24.72
N ALA A 105 -2.29 -2.52 25.55
CA ALA A 105 -3.66 -2.84 25.17
C ALA A 105 -4.12 -2.05 23.93
N LYS A 106 -3.76 -0.76 23.86
CA LYS A 106 -4.04 0.10 22.69
C LYS A 106 -3.33 -0.41 21.44
N LEU A 107 -2.06 -0.76 21.53
CA LEU A 107 -1.27 -1.32 20.44
C LEU A 107 -1.88 -2.64 19.91
N GLU A 108 -2.26 -3.53 20.83
CA GLU A 108 -2.94 -4.78 20.50
C GLU A 108 -4.28 -4.54 19.78
N LEU A 109 -5.07 -3.57 20.28
CA LEU A 109 -6.33 -3.17 19.64
C LEU A 109 -6.08 -2.68 18.20
N PHE A 110 -5.10 -1.81 17.98
CA PHE A 110 -4.80 -1.27 16.66
C PHE A 110 -4.37 -2.37 15.68
N PHE A 111 -3.47 -3.27 16.09
CA PHE A 111 -3.06 -4.40 15.26
C PHE A 111 -4.14 -5.47 15.07
N SER A 112 -5.17 -5.51 15.92
CA SER A 112 -6.31 -6.42 15.72
C SER A 112 -7.20 -6.02 14.54
N GLY A 113 -7.07 -4.79 14.01
CA GLY A 113 -7.92 -4.23 12.97
C GLY A 113 -9.36 -3.93 13.42
N LYS A 114 -9.65 -4.03 14.70
CA LYS A 114 -10.97 -3.69 15.24
C LYS A 114 -11.14 -2.17 15.34
N LEU A 115 -12.27 -1.69 14.87
CA LEU A 115 -12.65 -0.29 15.03
C LEU A 115 -13.21 -0.03 16.44
N PRO A 116 -13.08 1.19 16.96
CA PRO A 116 -13.86 1.62 18.11
C PRO A 116 -15.37 1.62 17.76
N ASN A 117 -16.20 1.70 18.79
CA ASN A 117 -17.65 1.82 18.58
C ASN A 117 -17.97 3.22 18.05
N LEU A 118 -18.18 3.34 16.73
CA LEU A 118 -18.48 4.59 16.06
C LEU A 118 -19.99 4.81 15.95
N ASP A 119 -20.46 5.91 16.49
CA ASP A 119 -21.87 6.33 16.41
C ASP A 119 -22.03 7.46 15.36
N PHE A 120 -22.24 7.07 14.12
CA PHE A 120 -22.40 8.00 13.01
C PHE A 120 -23.65 8.90 13.12
N SER A 121 -24.60 8.60 14.01
CA SER A 121 -25.77 9.44 14.25
C SER A 121 -25.42 10.76 14.95
N LYS A 122 -24.25 10.85 15.55
CA LYS A 122 -23.71 12.07 16.18
C LYS A 122 -23.13 13.08 15.21
N ILE A 123 -23.02 12.71 13.94
CA ILE A 123 -22.45 13.60 12.91
C ILE A 123 -23.54 14.54 12.44
N GLU A 124 -23.40 15.82 12.77
CA GLU A 124 -24.32 16.85 12.31
C GLU A 124 -23.99 17.25 10.87
N GLN A 125 -24.87 16.90 9.94
CA GLN A 125 -24.76 17.32 8.54
C GLN A 125 -25.58 18.58 8.29
N LYS A 126 -25.00 19.53 7.56
CA LYS A 126 -25.73 20.69 7.08
C LYS A 126 -26.45 20.33 5.78
N PRO A 127 -27.76 20.59 5.65
CA PRO A 127 -28.50 20.28 4.43
C PRO A 127 -27.99 21.08 3.23
N ASN A 128 -28.23 20.59 2.04
CA ASN A 128 -27.90 21.28 0.77
C ASN A 128 -26.40 21.61 0.60
N GLN A 129 -25.51 20.82 1.20
CA GLN A 129 -24.08 20.97 1.02
C GLN A 129 -23.56 19.97 -0.05
N PRO A 130 -22.46 20.30 -0.72
CA PRO A 130 -21.77 19.32 -1.57
C PRO A 130 -21.31 18.10 -0.76
N THR A 131 -21.35 16.92 -1.36
CA THR A 131 -20.95 15.66 -0.69
C THR A 131 -19.52 15.69 -0.15
N ARG A 132 -18.61 16.45 -0.78
CA ARG A 132 -17.25 16.65 -0.24
C ARG A 132 -17.25 17.40 1.12
N ALA A 133 -18.20 18.33 1.33
CA ALA A 133 -18.34 19.02 2.61
C ALA A 133 -18.94 18.09 3.68
N ALA A 134 -19.88 17.25 3.29
CA ALA A 134 -20.41 16.20 4.17
C ALA A 134 -19.32 15.19 4.55
N SER A 135 -18.46 14.80 3.60
CA SER A 135 -17.28 13.96 3.86
C SER A 135 -16.32 14.63 4.84
N ALA A 136 -16.10 15.94 4.75
CA ALA A 136 -15.28 16.68 5.71
C ALA A 136 -15.82 16.60 7.14
N ALA A 137 -17.14 16.68 7.32
CA ALA A 137 -17.77 16.54 8.65
C ALA A 137 -17.53 15.11 9.22
N VAL A 138 -17.67 14.09 8.38
CA VAL A 138 -17.36 12.71 8.79
C VAL A 138 -15.88 12.53 9.10
N LEU A 139 -14.99 13.07 8.29
CA LEU A 139 -13.54 12.99 8.52
C LEU A 139 -13.13 13.67 9.83
N GLY A 140 -13.75 14.81 10.19
CA GLY A 140 -13.55 15.45 11.49
C GLY A 140 -13.97 14.53 12.65
N TYR A 141 -15.16 13.94 12.54
CA TYR A 141 -15.62 12.96 13.52
C TYR A 141 -14.69 11.75 13.65
N LEU A 142 -14.20 11.24 12.53
CA LEU A 142 -13.25 10.13 12.53
C LEU A 142 -11.90 10.51 13.17
N ALA A 143 -11.41 11.72 12.94
CA ALA A 143 -10.19 12.22 13.57
C ALA A 143 -10.30 12.25 15.11
N ASP A 144 -11.46 12.60 15.64
CA ASP A 144 -11.71 12.64 17.08
C ASP A 144 -11.91 11.26 17.70
N ASN A 145 -12.33 10.24 16.92
CA ASN A 145 -12.78 8.94 17.45
C ASN A 145 -11.93 7.75 17.00
N VAL A 146 -11.02 7.91 16.02
CA VAL A 146 -10.19 6.83 15.45
C VAL A 146 -8.73 7.26 15.49
N GLU A 147 -8.11 7.10 16.65
CA GLU A 147 -6.74 7.60 16.94
C GLU A 147 -5.68 7.08 15.97
N ASN A 148 -5.83 5.86 15.47
CA ASN A 148 -4.89 5.22 14.55
C ASN A 148 -5.24 5.44 13.07
N MET A 149 -6.05 6.44 12.75
CA MET A 149 -6.32 6.82 11.36
C MET A 149 -5.30 7.86 10.88
N ILE A 150 -4.79 7.65 9.67
CA ILE A 150 -3.95 8.62 8.96
C ILE A 150 -4.63 8.95 7.64
N VAL A 151 -4.86 10.24 7.41
CA VAL A 151 -5.41 10.75 6.15
C VAL A 151 -4.36 11.57 5.43
N SER A 152 -4.32 11.48 4.12
CA SER A 152 -3.40 12.26 3.28
C SER A 152 -4.11 12.96 2.13
N SER A 153 -3.48 13.98 1.59
CA SER A 153 -3.92 14.68 0.39
C SER A 153 -2.75 14.96 -0.55
N ALA A 154 -3.04 14.98 -1.84
CA ALA A 154 -2.09 15.35 -2.89
C ALA A 154 -2.05 16.88 -3.09
N ASP A 155 -1.81 17.62 -2.00
CA ASP A 155 -1.76 19.08 -1.93
C ASP A 155 -3.09 19.80 -2.26
N LEU A 156 -4.21 19.13 -2.03
CA LEU A 156 -5.56 19.58 -2.39
C LEU A 156 -6.52 19.59 -1.18
N SER A 157 -6.02 19.44 0.05
CA SER A 157 -6.85 19.18 1.24
C SER A 157 -7.96 20.21 1.47
N ASN A 158 -7.72 21.47 1.17
CA ASN A 158 -8.71 22.54 1.26
C ASN A 158 -9.84 22.42 0.22
N SER A 159 -9.57 21.75 -0.90
CA SER A 159 -10.50 21.61 -2.02
C SER A 159 -11.17 20.23 -2.06
N ASP A 160 -10.41 19.15 -1.90
CA ASP A 160 -10.95 17.79 -1.78
C ASP A 160 -11.66 17.55 -0.44
N LYS A 161 -11.48 18.48 0.51
CA LYS A 161 -12.09 18.51 1.84
C LYS A 161 -11.57 17.46 2.82
N THR A 162 -10.41 16.88 2.56
CA THR A 162 -9.69 16.08 3.57
C THR A 162 -9.18 16.96 4.73
N ASP A 163 -9.14 18.29 4.55
CA ASP A 163 -8.88 19.25 5.62
C ASP A 163 -9.90 19.16 6.79
N GLY A 164 -11.04 18.51 6.57
CA GLY A 164 -11.97 18.18 7.64
C GLY A 164 -11.31 17.30 8.70
N PHE A 165 -10.46 16.35 8.30
CA PHE A 165 -9.64 15.57 9.22
C PHE A 165 -8.51 16.41 9.83
N LEU A 166 -7.78 17.15 9.01
CA LEU A 166 -6.64 17.97 9.45
C LEU A 166 -7.00 19.00 10.52
N LYS A 167 -8.21 19.55 10.51
CA LYS A 167 -8.68 20.51 11.53
C LYS A 167 -8.76 19.96 12.95
N HIS A 168 -8.81 18.63 13.08
CA HIS A 168 -8.88 17.91 14.36
C HIS A 168 -7.56 17.25 14.75
N THR A 169 -6.51 17.42 13.95
CA THR A 169 -5.17 16.90 14.17
C THR A 169 -4.12 17.87 13.61
N HIS A 170 -2.92 17.41 13.40
CA HIS A 170 -1.86 18.17 12.73
C HIS A 170 -1.10 17.30 11.73
N CYS A 171 -0.25 17.93 10.92
CA CYS A 171 0.55 17.23 9.92
C CYS A 171 1.69 16.44 10.58
N ILE A 172 1.94 15.25 10.05
CA ILE A 172 3.17 14.51 10.30
C ILE A 172 4.33 15.28 9.66
N THR A 173 5.36 15.56 10.44
CA THR A 173 6.56 16.29 9.98
C THR A 173 7.83 15.56 10.44
N PRO A 174 9.01 15.87 9.85
CA PRO A 174 10.27 15.31 10.32
C PRO A 174 10.49 15.57 11.81
N GLY A 175 10.59 14.49 12.60
CA GLY A 175 10.75 14.56 14.06
C GLY A 175 9.46 14.63 14.86
N ASP A 176 8.30 14.83 14.22
CA ASP A 176 6.99 14.77 14.85
C ASP A 176 6.03 13.86 14.07
N PHE A 177 5.81 12.67 14.62
CA PHE A 177 4.93 11.64 14.08
C PHE A 177 3.63 11.50 14.88
N SER A 178 3.32 12.45 15.77
CA SER A 178 2.11 12.42 16.60
C SER A 178 0.85 12.87 15.86
N GLY A 179 1.01 13.52 14.70
CA GLY A 179 -0.09 13.94 13.85
C GLY A 179 -0.76 12.79 13.09
N GLY A 180 -2.01 13.01 12.70
CA GLY A 180 -2.80 12.05 11.89
C GLY A 180 -2.90 12.44 10.41
N PHE A 181 -2.24 13.52 9.96
CA PHE A 181 -2.36 13.97 8.58
C PHE A 181 -1.02 13.99 7.86
N PHE A 182 -1.01 13.46 6.63
CA PHE A 182 0.19 13.40 5.79
C PHE A 182 0.01 14.24 4.53
N GLN A 183 0.80 15.31 4.41
CA GLN A 183 0.86 16.13 3.18
C GLN A 183 1.79 15.45 2.18
N ALA A 184 1.20 14.84 1.16
CA ALA A 184 1.96 14.06 0.18
C ALA A 184 2.57 14.91 -0.94
N GLY A 185 2.18 16.17 -1.07
CA GLY A 185 2.48 16.98 -2.25
C GLY A 185 1.71 16.49 -3.49
N VAL A 186 1.97 17.10 -4.65
CA VAL A 186 1.34 16.70 -5.93
C VAL A 186 2.00 15.40 -6.42
N ALA A 187 1.70 14.29 -5.74
CA ALA A 187 2.33 12.99 -5.96
C ALA A 187 1.35 11.84 -5.65
N GLU A 188 0.27 11.73 -6.40
CA GLU A 188 -0.85 10.82 -6.15
C GLU A 188 -0.42 9.35 -6.10
N LEU A 189 0.47 8.92 -7.00
CA LEU A 189 0.98 7.54 -7.00
C LEU A 189 1.75 7.24 -5.71
N THR A 190 2.66 8.13 -5.32
CA THR A 190 3.47 7.98 -4.11
C THR A 190 2.58 7.98 -2.87
N MET A 191 1.61 8.89 -2.79
CA MET A 191 0.63 8.96 -1.72
C MET A 191 -0.14 7.64 -1.56
N ALA A 192 -0.65 7.12 -2.65
CA ALA A 192 -1.36 5.84 -2.66
C ALA A 192 -0.47 4.67 -2.24
N CYS A 193 0.78 4.62 -2.71
CA CYS A 193 1.77 3.61 -2.32
C CYS A 193 2.13 3.69 -0.82
N ILE A 194 2.25 4.90 -0.27
CA ILE A 194 2.46 5.10 1.18
C ILE A 194 1.27 4.55 1.97
N CYS A 195 0.03 4.86 1.57
CA CYS A 195 -1.17 4.32 2.22
C CYS A 195 -1.24 2.78 2.15
N ILE A 196 -0.82 2.18 1.03
CA ILE A 196 -0.67 0.73 0.91
C ILE A 196 0.37 0.21 1.91
N GLY A 197 1.52 0.86 2.01
CA GLY A 197 2.59 0.49 2.96
C GLY A 197 2.14 0.57 4.41
N LEU A 198 1.44 1.63 4.80
CA LEU A 198 0.85 1.80 6.13
C LEU A 198 -0.16 0.68 6.44
N THR A 199 -1.03 0.36 5.49
CA THR A 199 -2.03 -0.70 5.66
C THR A 199 -1.38 -2.09 5.73
N LEU A 200 -0.33 -2.35 4.97
CA LEU A 200 0.45 -3.60 5.03
C LEU A 200 1.19 -3.76 6.36
N HIS A 201 1.74 -2.68 6.90
CA HIS A 201 2.37 -2.70 8.23
C HIS A 201 1.37 -3.11 9.30
N GLY A 202 0.11 -2.71 9.15
CA GLY A 202 -0.94 -2.93 10.14
C GLY A 202 -0.93 -1.90 11.27
N GLY A 203 -1.97 -1.92 12.09
CA GLY A 203 -2.14 -1.01 13.21
C GLY A 203 -2.61 0.40 12.82
N VAL A 204 -2.71 0.70 11.53
CA VAL A 204 -3.10 2.02 11.00
C VAL A 204 -4.23 1.86 9.97
N ILE A 205 -5.17 2.77 10.00
CA ILE A 205 -6.22 2.92 8.99
C ILE A 205 -5.82 4.07 8.08
N ALA A 206 -5.50 3.76 6.82
CA ALA A 206 -4.99 4.75 5.88
C ALA A 206 -6.06 5.22 4.88
N GLY A 207 -6.14 6.53 4.69
CA GLY A 207 -6.95 7.18 3.67
C GLY A 207 -6.16 8.21 2.87
N CYS A 208 -6.49 8.38 1.59
CA CYS A 208 -5.87 9.39 0.76
C CYS A 208 -6.88 10.06 -0.19
N GLY A 209 -6.78 11.37 -0.30
CA GLY A 209 -7.69 12.22 -1.05
C GLY A 209 -7.03 12.95 -2.21
N THR A 210 -7.81 13.11 -3.29
CA THR A 210 -7.50 13.95 -4.44
C THR A 210 -8.77 14.16 -5.27
N PHE A 211 -8.68 14.88 -6.39
CA PHE A 211 -9.77 14.96 -7.37
C PHE A 211 -9.91 13.66 -8.14
N PHE A 212 -11.12 13.34 -8.57
CA PHE A 212 -11.41 12.06 -9.20
C PHE A 212 -10.66 11.85 -10.52
N VAL A 213 -10.50 12.90 -11.32
CA VAL A 213 -9.70 12.82 -12.56
C VAL A 213 -8.26 12.35 -12.29
N PHE A 214 -7.68 12.73 -11.14
CA PHE A 214 -6.31 12.35 -10.77
C PHE A 214 -6.20 10.92 -10.22
N SER A 215 -7.32 10.19 -10.10
CA SER A 215 -7.27 8.74 -9.89
C SER A 215 -6.48 8.03 -10.99
N ASP A 216 -6.35 8.63 -12.17
CA ASP A 216 -5.54 8.15 -13.28
C ASP A 216 -4.07 7.92 -12.87
N TYR A 217 -3.51 8.83 -12.09
CA TYR A 217 -2.13 8.72 -11.58
C TYR A 217 -2.00 7.66 -10.48
N MET A 218 -3.10 7.29 -9.81
CA MET A 218 -3.13 6.32 -8.72
C MET A 218 -3.44 4.89 -9.17
N LYS A 219 -3.91 4.66 -10.38
CA LYS A 219 -4.44 3.36 -10.86
C LYS A 219 -3.54 2.16 -10.60
N PRO A 220 -2.22 2.21 -10.84
CA PRO A 220 -1.35 1.06 -10.53
C PRO A 220 -1.40 0.69 -9.05
N ALA A 221 -1.40 1.69 -8.16
CA ALA A 221 -1.48 1.49 -6.71
C ALA A 221 -2.86 0.96 -6.29
N ILE A 222 -3.95 1.54 -6.82
CA ILE A 222 -5.32 1.06 -6.54
C ILE A 222 -5.47 -0.40 -6.94
N ARG A 223 -4.97 -0.78 -8.12
CA ARG A 223 -4.96 -2.16 -8.59
C ARG A 223 -4.18 -3.08 -7.65
N MET A 224 -3.03 -2.64 -7.16
CA MET A 224 -2.22 -3.42 -6.20
C MET A 224 -2.95 -3.56 -4.86
N ALA A 225 -3.57 -2.50 -4.34
CA ALA A 225 -4.39 -2.57 -3.13
C ALA A 225 -5.52 -3.60 -3.28
N ALA A 226 -6.22 -3.62 -4.44
CA ALA A 226 -7.26 -4.58 -4.72
C ALA A 226 -6.74 -6.03 -4.81
N LEU A 227 -5.60 -6.26 -5.49
CA LEU A 227 -4.94 -7.57 -5.58
C LEU A 227 -4.52 -8.09 -4.20
N MET A 228 -3.99 -7.23 -3.36
CA MET A 228 -3.51 -7.53 -2.01
C MET A 228 -4.65 -7.51 -0.97
N ARG A 229 -5.88 -7.14 -1.37
CA ARG A 229 -7.07 -7.04 -0.50
C ARG A 229 -6.88 -6.09 0.68
N LEU A 230 -6.26 -4.95 0.42
CA LEU A 230 -5.97 -3.96 1.44
C LEU A 230 -7.11 -2.95 1.58
N PRO A 231 -7.58 -2.66 2.80
CA PRO A 231 -8.71 -1.76 3.05
C PRO A 231 -8.30 -0.28 3.04
N VAL A 232 -7.50 0.15 2.07
CA VAL A 232 -7.15 1.56 1.87
C VAL A 232 -8.39 2.36 1.50
N LYS A 233 -8.56 3.53 2.07
CA LYS A 233 -9.67 4.45 1.77
C LYS A 233 -9.20 5.46 0.72
N PHE A 234 -9.60 5.26 -0.53
CA PHE A 234 -9.38 6.23 -1.61
C PHE A 234 -10.57 7.21 -1.63
N ILE A 235 -10.30 8.48 -1.44
CA ILE A 235 -11.30 9.54 -1.30
C ILE A 235 -11.18 10.45 -2.52
N TRP A 236 -12.19 10.47 -3.37
CA TRP A 236 -12.19 11.29 -4.58
C TRP A 236 -13.32 12.31 -4.56
N SER A 237 -12.95 13.57 -4.70
CA SER A 237 -13.89 14.67 -4.90
C SER A 237 -13.91 15.11 -6.36
N HIS A 238 -14.73 16.10 -6.69
CA HIS A 238 -14.82 16.65 -8.06
C HIS A 238 -15.09 15.56 -9.11
N ASP A 239 -16.10 14.72 -8.85
CA ASP A 239 -16.40 13.50 -9.60
C ASP A 239 -17.50 13.67 -10.66
N ALA A 240 -17.95 14.89 -10.92
CA ALA A 240 -19.12 15.13 -11.75
C ALA A 240 -18.97 16.37 -12.64
N PHE A 241 -19.95 16.53 -13.53
CA PHE A 241 -20.05 17.63 -14.50
C PHE A 241 -20.10 19.05 -13.89
N ARG A 242 -20.29 19.18 -12.56
CA ARG A 242 -20.30 20.46 -11.84
C ARG A 242 -18.93 20.87 -11.29
N VAL A 243 -17.86 20.37 -11.87
CA VAL A 243 -16.49 20.76 -11.49
C VAL A 243 -16.24 22.26 -11.76
N GLY A 244 -16.92 22.83 -12.72
CA GLY A 244 -16.92 24.28 -12.96
C GLY A 244 -15.78 24.74 -13.87
N GLU A 245 -15.15 25.87 -13.50
CA GLU A 245 -14.16 26.59 -14.28
C GLU A 245 -12.78 25.90 -14.39
N ASP A 246 -12.54 24.81 -13.68
CA ASP A 246 -11.27 24.07 -13.72
C ASP A 246 -10.93 23.50 -15.11
N GLY A 247 -11.95 23.37 -15.96
CA GLY A 247 -11.80 23.02 -17.37
C GLY A 247 -11.54 21.54 -17.66
N PRO A 248 -11.22 21.19 -18.91
CA PRO A 248 -11.16 19.80 -19.38
C PRO A 248 -10.10 18.95 -18.66
N THR A 249 -9.03 19.55 -18.16
CA THR A 249 -7.96 18.86 -17.45
C THR A 249 -8.38 18.33 -16.09
N HIS A 250 -9.51 18.80 -15.55
CA HIS A 250 -10.05 18.45 -14.24
C HIS A 250 -11.41 17.72 -14.31
N GLN A 251 -11.95 17.53 -15.51
CA GLN A 251 -13.24 16.89 -15.73
C GLN A 251 -13.09 15.36 -15.81
N PRO A 252 -13.61 14.60 -14.84
CA PRO A 252 -13.64 13.13 -14.95
C PRO A 252 -14.71 12.72 -15.95
N VAL A 253 -14.34 11.90 -16.92
CA VAL A 253 -15.25 11.37 -17.95
C VAL A 253 -15.26 9.84 -17.90
N GLU A 254 -14.13 9.21 -18.18
CA GLU A 254 -13.98 7.76 -18.20
C GLU A 254 -13.63 7.14 -16.84
N GLN A 255 -13.22 7.92 -15.86
CA GLN A 255 -12.76 7.46 -14.54
C GLN A 255 -13.82 6.64 -13.82
N GLU A 256 -15.10 7.06 -13.89
CA GLU A 256 -16.19 6.30 -13.26
C GLU A 256 -16.27 4.86 -13.80
N ALA A 257 -16.26 4.71 -15.12
CA ALA A 257 -16.33 3.39 -15.74
C ALA A 257 -15.13 2.51 -15.38
N GLN A 258 -13.94 3.10 -15.31
CA GLN A 258 -12.70 2.40 -14.99
C GLN A 258 -12.68 1.94 -13.53
N ILE A 259 -13.09 2.77 -12.59
CA ILE A 259 -13.16 2.42 -11.15
C ILE A 259 -14.26 1.38 -10.92
N ARG A 260 -15.44 1.51 -11.57
CA ARG A 260 -16.50 0.50 -11.51
C ARG A 260 -16.08 -0.85 -12.09
N LEU A 261 -15.19 -0.85 -13.08
CA LEU A 261 -14.62 -2.10 -13.59
C LEU A 261 -13.78 -2.80 -12.52
N LEU A 262 -12.97 -2.06 -11.76
CA LEU A 262 -12.17 -2.62 -10.66
C LEU A 262 -13.05 -3.25 -9.57
N GLU A 263 -14.20 -2.64 -9.25
CA GLU A 263 -15.18 -3.21 -8.31
C GLU A 263 -15.69 -4.57 -8.75
N LYS A 264 -15.90 -4.76 -10.06
CA LYS A 264 -16.43 -6.02 -10.64
C LYS A 264 -15.39 -7.15 -10.71
N MET A 265 -14.11 -6.83 -10.58
CA MET A 265 -13.05 -7.82 -10.61
C MET A 265 -13.08 -8.73 -9.39
N LYS A 266 -13.05 -10.04 -9.63
CA LYS A 266 -12.99 -11.04 -8.56
C LYS A 266 -11.54 -11.34 -8.18
N ASN A 267 -11.29 -11.45 -6.89
CA ASN A 267 -10.02 -11.97 -6.38
C ASN A 267 -9.99 -13.51 -6.48
N HIS A 268 -8.86 -14.11 -6.08
CA HIS A 268 -8.66 -15.57 -6.09
C HIS A 268 -9.62 -16.34 -5.17
N MET A 269 -10.37 -15.67 -4.28
CA MET A 269 -11.42 -16.27 -3.45
C MET A 269 -12.82 -16.09 -4.06
N GLY A 270 -12.94 -15.59 -5.29
CA GLY A 270 -14.20 -15.31 -5.96
C GLY A 270 -14.98 -14.12 -5.41
N LYS A 271 -14.37 -13.31 -4.54
CA LYS A 271 -15.01 -12.13 -3.94
C LYS A 271 -14.49 -10.84 -4.60
N ASN A 272 -15.28 -9.77 -4.54
CA ASN A 272 -14.82 -8.44 -4.93
C ASN A 272 -13.77 -7.95 -3.92
N SER A 273 -12.71 -7.33 -4.41
CA SER A 273 -11.64 -6.76 -3.57
C SER A 273 -11.81 -5.26 -3.35
N MET A 274 -12.78 -4.64 -3.99
CA MET A 274 -13.02 -3.21 -3.95
C MET A 274 -14.51 -2.94 -3.75
N LEU A 275 -14.84 -1.95 -2.92
CA LEU A 275 -16.15 -1.37 -2.75
C LEU A 275 -16.09 0.07 -3.28
N VAL A 276 -16.96 0.41 -4.22
CA VAL A 276 -17.05 1.75 -4.79
C VAL A 276 -18.37 2.39 -4.36
N LEU A 277 -18.28 3.51 -3.65
CA LEU A 277 -19.41 4.25 -3.14
C LEU A 277 -19.42 5.65 -3.77
N ARG A 278 -20.57 6.09 -4.23
CA ARG A 278 -20.77 7.41 -4.84
C ARG A 278 -22.07 8.03 -4.31
N PRO A 279 -22.02 8.62 -3.11
CA PRO A 279 -23.21 9.21 -2.49
C PRO A 279 -23.70 10.45 -3.25
N ALA A 280 -25.00 10.64 -3.30
CA ALA A 280 -25.65 11.75 -3.99
C ALA A 280 -25.88 12.98 -3.10
N ASP A 281 -25.97 12.77 -1.78
CA ASP A 281 -26.26 13.83 -0.81
C ASP A 281 -25.48 13.66 0.51
N VAL A 282 -25.76 14.50 1.48
CA VAL A 282 -25.06 14.55 2.76
C VAL A 282 -25.37 13.33 3.64
N GLU A 283 -26.58 12.81 3.58
CA GLU A 283 -27.01 11.64 4.37
C GLU A 283 -26.40 10.37 3.80
N GLU A 284 -26.49 10.19 2.49
CA GLU A 284 -25.83 9.08 1.79
C GLU A 284 -24.31 9.11 2.00
N THR A 285 -23.70 10.31 2.07
CA THR A 285 -22.25 10.43 2.37
C THR A 285 -21.91 9.86 3.74
N THR A 286 -22.73 10.14 4.76
CA THR A 286 -22.52 9.61 6.10
C THR A 286 -22.67 8.08 6.12
N VAL A 287 -23.68 7.55 5.41
CA VAL A 287 -23.88 6.09 5.27
C VAL A 287 -22.72 5.45 4.49
N ALA A 288 -22.25 6.08 3.43
CA ALA A 288 -21.12 5.59 2.63
C ALA A 288 -19.85 5.47 3.49
N TRP A 289 -19.55 6.46 4.30
CA TRP A 289 -18.43 6.40 5.24
C TRP A 289 -18.61 5.30 6.29
N LYS A 290 -19.82 5.13 6.83
CA LYS A 290 -20.14 4.02 7.77
C LYS A 290 -19.87 2.65 7.14
N LEU A 291 -20.15 2.49 5.85
CA LEU A 291 -19.87 1.24 5.11
C LEU A 291 -18.39 1.07 4.77
N ALA A 292 -17.66 2.17 4.57
CA ALA A 292 -16.25 2.16 4.22
C ALA A 292 -15.34 1.86 5.43
N MET A 293 -15.78 2.18 6.63
CA MET A 293 -15.08 1.91 7.89
C MET A 293 -15.36 0.51 8.39
#